data_c18aa0ad7398a77edc8df45c148c3be9
#
_entry.id   c18aa0ad7398a77edc8df45c148c3be9
#
_cell.length_a   1.000
_cell.length_b   1.000
_cell.length_c   1.000
_cell.angle_alpha   90.00
_cell.angle_beta   90.00
_cell.angle_gamma   90.00
#
_symmetry.space_group_name_H-M   'P 1'
#
loop_
_entity.id
_entity.type
_entity.pdbx_description
1 polymer ?
#
loop_
_entity_poly.entity_id
_entity_poly.type
_entity_poly.pdbx_seq_one_letter_code
_entity_poly.pdbx_strand_id
1 'polypeptide(L)'
;MKSDVEELMPRLLPVECGASTKELDLTGPPRNPQEYLRQVQLEASLCPEVVVAQIDPKKLRRKQTVNASVAGCHAAPVGFSPSLSWQQLQVSNFSDVRRSITKNRRHWSSHTLDDNVQMPKLTDEEGWKRFCLGEKVYLGTTSGLTAAEEEPALDYRKVGFPPFLSIVSRLNQSTVLMVLDVLISWFEEQEFVPQLGRWLYALLVCLEKPLLPEAHSSIRQLARRCAQLRSMLDSQEDERLPALNLLICLVARYFEQNDLADQELKTS
;
A
#
# COMPACT_ATOMS: atom_id res chain seq x y z
N MET A 1 -0.31 -44.01 2.69
CA MET A 1 -1.12 -42.83 2.91
C MET A 1 -1.32 -42.05 1.59
N LYS A 2 -2.00 -42.66 0.62
CA LYS A 2 -2.33 -42.07 -0.68
C LYS A 2 -3.84 -42.15 -1.00
N SER A 3 -4.67 -42.60 -0.05
CA SER A 3 -6.08 -42.89 -0.33
C SER A 3 -7.09 -41.86 0.16
N ASP A 4 -6.70 -40.92 1.03
CA ASP A 4 -7.69 -40.05 1.69
C ASP A 4 -7.93 -38.71 0.98
N VAL A 5 -7.10 -38.38 -0.01
CA VAL A 5 -7.24 -37.11 -0.77
C VAL A 5 -8.13 -37.27 -2.01
N GLU A 6 -8.27 -38.48 -2.53
CA GLU A 6 -9.12 -38.77 -3.69
C GLU A 6 -10.62 -38.78 -3.39
N GLU A 7 -11.05 -38.96 -2.14
CA GLU A 7 -12.48 -38.92 -1.75
C GLU A 7 -13.03 -37.50 -1.60
N LEU A 8 -12.18 -36.48 -1.39
CA LEU A 8 -12.60 -35.10 -1.14
C LEU A 8 -12.92 -34.28 -2.41
N MET A 9 -12.47 -34.75 -3.56
CA MET A 9 -12.79 -34.13 -4.85
C MET A 9 -13.12 -35.17 -5.90
N PRO A 10 -14.42 -35.46 -6.13
CA PRO A 10 -14.84 -36.38 -7.17
C PRO A 10 -14.38 -35.89 -8.55
N ARG A 11 -13.82 -36.79 -9.35
CA ARG A 11 -13.39 -36.49 -10.72
C ARG A 11 -14.62 -36.06 -11.52
N LEU A 12 -14.63 -34.82 -12.01
CA LEU A 12 -15.71 -34.24 -12.81
C LEU A 12 -15.91 -34.97 -14.16
N LEU A 13 -14.82 -35.55 -14.68
CA LEU A 13 -14.83 -36.35 -15.92
C LEU A 13 -14.13 -37.67 -15.65
N PRO A 14 -14.87 -38.73 -15.28
CA PRO A 14 -14.26 -40.03 -15.09
C PRO A 14 -13.82 -40.61 -16.45
N VAL A 15 -12.52 -40.83 -16.58
CA VAL A 15 -11.97 -41.57 -17.71
C VAL A 15 -11.95 -43.04 -17.31
N GLU A 16 -12.78 -43.87 -17.96
CA GLU A 16 -12.76 -45.29 -17.74
C GLU A 16 -11.39 -45.87 -18.19
N CYS A 17 -10.62 -46.37 -17.24
CA CYS A 17 -9.40 -47.13 -17.51
C CYS A 17 -9.77 -48.53 -18.01
N GLY A 18 -10.55 -48.59 -19.08
CA GLY A 18 -10.88 -49.84 -19.74
C GLY A 18 -9.65 -50.43 -20.39
N ALA A 19 -9.32 -51.67 -20.05
CA ALA A 19 -8.26 -52.47 -20.61
C ALA A 19 -8.48 -52.69 -22.12
N SER A 20 -8.05 -51.76 -22.93
CA SER A 20 -7.84 -51.92 -24.35
C SER A 20 -6.51 -51.26 -24.69
N THR A 21 -5.47 -52.05 -24.65
CA THR A 21 -4.13 -51.76 -25.22
C THR A 21 -4.20 -51.74 -26.74
N LYS A 22 -5.13 -50.95 -27.32
CA LYS A 22 -4.94 -50.48 -28.68
C LYS A 22 -3.98 -49.31 -28.60
N GLU A 23 -2.86 -49.44 -29.31
CA GLU A 23 -1.86 -48.40 -29.47
C GLU A 23 -2.56 -47.08 -29.70
N LEU A 24 -2.47 -46.18 -28.73
CA LEU A 24 -2.93 -44.80 -28.91
C LEU A 24 -1.96 -44.16 -29.93
N ASP A 25 -2.51 -43.83 -31.08
CA ASP A 25 -1.74 -43.05 -32.07
C ASP A 25 -1.57 -41.62 -31.55
N LEU A 26 -0.41 -41.38 -30.96
CA LEU A 26 -0.05 -40.05 -30.43
C LEU A 26 0.30 -39.05 -31.53
N THR A 27 0.37 -39.48 -32.78
CA THR A 27 0.78 -38.65 -33.91
C THR A 27 -0.39 -37.98 -34.61
N GLY A 28 -1.63 -38.47 -34.36
CA GLY A 28 -2.84 -37.96 -35.00
C GLY A 28 -3.77 -37.18 -34.05
N PRO A 29 -4.68 -36.36 -34.59
CA PRO A 29 -5.68 -35.69 -33.78
C PRO A 29 -6.67 -36.68 -33.17
N PRO A 30 -7.07 -36.49 -31.90
CA PRO A 30 -8.00 -37.42 -31.21
C PRO A 30 -9.35 -37.44 -31.90
N ARG A 31 -9.93 -38.63 -32.07
CA ARG A 31 -11.18 -38.89 -32.79
C ARG A 31 -12.41 -38.77 -31.90
N ASN A 32 -12.23 -38.88 -30.57
CA ASN A 32 -13.31 -38.78 -29.60
C ASN A 32 -12.79 -38.15 -28.28
N PRO A 33 -13.70 -37.65 -27.42
CA PRO A 33 -13.31 -37.02 -26.15
C PRO A 33 -12.52 -37.92 -25.18
N GLN A 34 -12.79 -39.20 -25.20
CA GLN A 34 -12.10 -40.17 -24.32
C GLN A 34 -10.66 -40.40 -24.79
N GLU A 35 -10.45 -40.46 -26.09
CA GLU A 35 -9.11 -40.58 -26.69
C GLU A 35 -8.28 -39.33 -26.41
N TYR A 36 -8.88 -38.14 -26.49
CA TYR A 36 -8.26 -36.88 -26.11
C TYR A 36 -7.83 -36.85 -24.64
N LEU A 37 -8.73 -37.25 -23.72
CA LEU A 37 -8.39 -37.29 -22.29
C LEU A 37 -7.28 -38.28 -21.96
N ARG A 38 -7.25 -39.42 -22.64
CA ARG A 38 -6.16 -40.40 -22.52
C ARG A 38 -4.83 -39.88 -23.04
N GLN A 39 -4.87 -39.19 -24.18
CA GLN A 39 -3.69 -38.54 -24.76
C GLN A 39 -3.10 -37.51 -23.80
N VAL A 40 -3.95 -36.63 -23.26
CA VAL A 40 -3.54 -35.63 -22.26
C VAL A 40 -2.99 -36.26 -20.98
N GLN A 41 -3.59 -37.34 -20.48
CA GLN A 41 -3.08 -38.08 -19.31
C GLN A 41 -1.71 -38.71 -19.58
N LEU A 42 -1.53 -39.25 -20.76
CA LEU A 42 -0.25 -39.85 -21.15
C LEU A 42 0.83 -38.78 -21.29
N GLU A 43 0.53 -37.68 -21.98
CA GLU A 43 1.42 -36.53 -22.10
C GLU A 43 1.80 -35.99 -20.72
N ALA A 44 0.82 -35.78 -19.83
CA ALA A 44 1.07 -35.32 -18.47
C ALA A 44 1.96 -36.28 -17.66
N SER A 45 1.82 -37.61 -17.87
CA SER A 45 2.67 -38.58 -17.20
C SER A 45 4.11 -38.63 -17.70
N LEU A 46 4.31 -38.19 -18.94
CA LEU A 46 5.64 -38.12 -19.57
C LEU A 46 6.32 -36.77 -19.31
N CYS A 47 5.58 -35.74 -18.86
CA CYS A 47 6.16 -34.47 -18.51
C CYS A 47 7.04 -34.58 -17.25
N PRO A 48 8.24 -34.00 -17.25
CA PRO A 48 9.06 -33.94 -16.05
C PRO A 48 8.38 -33.03 -15.00
N GLU A 49 8.53 -33.36 -13.72
CA GLU A 49 7.96 -32.59 -12.60
C GLU A 49 8.45 -31.13 -12.59
N VAL A 50 9.65 -30.89 -13.10
CA VAL A 50 10.25 -29.56 -13.20
C VAL A 50 10.81 -29.35 -14.60
N VAL A 51 10.31 -28.32 -15.27
CA VAL A 51 10.84 -27.89 -16.58
C VAL A 51 11.54 -26.56 -16.37
N VAL A 52 12.84 -26.53 -16.64
CA VAL A 52 13.62 -25.29 -16.63
C VAL A 52 13.67 -24.74 -18.07
N ALA A 53 13.11 -23.56 -18.26
CA ALA A 53 13.20 -22.87 -19.56
C ALA A 53 14.66 -22.58 -19.89
N GLN A 54 15.13 -23.05 -21.04
CA GLN A 54 16.47 -22.69 -21.55
C GLN A 54 16.45 -21.28 -22.11
N ILE A 55 16.52 -20.30 -21.22
CA ILE A 55 16.60 -18.90 -21.61
C ILE A 55 18.07 -18.48 -21.59
N ASP A 56 18.58 -18.00 -22.71
CA ASP A 56 19.91 -17.42 -22.77
C ASP A 56 19.99 -16.20 -21.84
N PRO A 57 20.84 -16.23 -20.78
CA PRO A 57 20.98 -15.12 -19.83
C PRO A 57 21.34 -13.79 -20.49
N LYS A 58 21.99 -13.83 -21.68
CA LYS A 58 22.33 -12.63 -22.46
C LYS A 58 21.09 -11.98 -23.07
N LYS A 59 20.05 -12.77 -23.42
CA LYS A 59 18.78 -12.24 -23.94
C LYS A 59 17.92 -11.62 -22.84
N LEU A 60 17.99 -12.15 -21.62
CA LEU A 60 17.33 -11.56 -20.44
C LEU A 60 17.96 -10.21 -20.07
N ARG A 61 19.28 -10.10 -20.06
CA ARG A 61 19.98 -8.87 -19.72
C ARG A 61 19.71 -7.72 -20.70
N ARG A 62 19.42 -8.00 -21.96
CA ARG A 62 19.13 -6.95 -22.97
C ARG A 62 17.70 -6.40 -22.93
N LYS A 63 16.75 -7.10 -22.31
CA LYS A 63 15.34 -6.66 -22.20
C LYS A 63 14.96 -6.11 -20.83
N GLN A 64 15.82 -6.20 -19.85
CA GLN A 64 15.66 -5.49 -18.58
C GLN A 64 16.09 -4.02 -18.74
N THR A 65 15.33 -3.28 -19.53
CA THR A 65 15.37 -1.81 -19.52
C THR A 65 14.55 -1.21 -18.40
N VAL A 66 13.96 -2.02 -17.56
CA VAL A 66 13.53 -1.55 -16.25
C VAL A 66 14.81 -1.49 -15.42
N ASN A 67 15.32 -0.28 -15.23
CA ASN A 67 16.19 -0.01 -14.13
C ASN A 67 15.46 -0.50 -12.87
N ALA A 68 15.74 -1.72 -12.45
CA ALA A 68 15.44 -2.19 -11.11
C ALA A 68 16.39 -1.48 -10.13
N SER A 69 16.65 -0.19 -10.41
CA SER A 69 17.34 0.69 -9.51
C SER A 69 16.35 1.01 -8.40
N VAL A 70 16.72 0.62 -7.23
CA VAL A 70 16.09 0.94 -5.97
C VAL A 70 14.86 0.10 -5.66
N ALA A 71 15.09 -1.18 -5.39
CA ALA A 71 14.10 -2.04 -4.73
C ALA A 71 13.71 -1.55 -3.33
N GLY A 72 14.42 -0.59 -2.73
CA GLY A 72 14.18 -0.06 -1.39
C GLY A 72 13.91 1.45 -1.34
N CYS A 73 13.95 1.99 -0.13
CA CYS A 73 13.97 3.42 0.15
C CYS A 73 15.40 3.98 0.12
N HIS A 74 15.51 5.31 0.01
CA HIS A 74 16.77 6.00 0.30
C HIS A 74 17.22 5.66 1.71
N ALA A 75 18.50 5.28 1.85
CA ALA A 75 19.06 5.02 3.17
C ALA A 75 19.00 6.28 4.06
N ALA A 76 18.66 6.10 5.32
CA ALA A 76 18.67 7.20 6.26
C ALA A 76 20.12 7.63 6.53
N PRO A 77 20.39 8.95 6.65
CA PRO A 77 21.66 9.42 7.18
C PRO A 77 21.93 8.85 8.58
N VAL A 78 23.18 8.82 8.98
CA VAL A 78 23.56 8.28 10.30
C VAL A 78 22.85 9.04 11.43
N GLY A 79 22.15 8.30 12.29
CA GLY A 79 21.38 8.87 13.41
C GLY A 79 19.97 9.33 13.07
N PHE A 80 19.53 9.26 11.80
CA PHE A 80 18.16 9.65 11.39
C PHE A 80 17.20 8.47 11.41
N SER A 81 17.68 7.23 11.43
CA SER A 81 16.85 6.03 11.54
C SER A 81 16.37 5.83 12.96
N PRO A 82 15.08 5.51 13.17
CA PRO A 82 14.59 5.16 14.50
C PRO A 82 15.03 3.75 14.90
N SER A 83 15.18 3.52 16.21
CA SER A 83 15.52 2.21 16.76
C SER A 83 14.43 1.17 16.44
N LEU A 84 14.80 -0.11 16.40
CA LEU A 84 13.85 -1.20 16.15
C LEU A 84 12.74 -1.24 17.23
N SER A 85 13.10 -1.01 18.49
CA SER A 85 12.14 -0.93 19.61
C SER A 85 11.11 0.17 19.41
N TRP A 86 11.53 1.34 18.94
CA TRP A 86 10.61 2.42 18.60
C TRP A 86 9.68 2.01 17.44
N GLN A 87 10.21 1.40 16.36
CA GLN A 87 9.41 0.93 15.23
C GLN A 87 8.33 -0.07 15.68
N GLN A 88 8.68 -1.04 16.51
CA GLN A 88 7.76 -2.04 17.06
C GLN A 88 6.67 -1.39 17.90
N LEU A 89 7.03 -0.42 18.75
CA LEU A 89 6.09 0.34 19.56
C LEU A 89 5.09 1.11 18.67
N GLN A 90 5.58 1.79 17.60
CA GLN A 90 4.68 2.52 16.70
C GLN A 90 3.70 1.60 15.96
N VAL A 91 4.15 0.42 15.52
CA VAL A 91 3.28 -0.59 14.91
C VAL A 91 2.20 -1.07 15.88
N SER A 92 2.56 -1.32 17.14
CA SER A 92 1.60 -1.69 18.19
C SER A 92 0.57 -0.59 18.44
N ASN A 93 1.03 0.65 18.64
CA ASN A 93 0.16 1.80 18.86
C ASN A 93 -0.79 2.03 17.66
N PHE A 94 -0.27 1.93 16.46
CA PHE A 94 -1.08 2.07 15.24
C PHE A 94 -2.16 0.98 15.13
N SER A 95 -1.82 -0.26 15.49
CA SER A 95 -2.77 -1.37 15.54
C SER A 95 -3.91 -1.10 16.52
N ASP A 96 -3.59 -0.55 17.70
CA ASP A 96 -4.58 -0.23 18.72
C ASP A 96 -5.49 0.94 18.29
N VAL A 97 -4.94 1.96 17.64
CA VAL A 97 -5.71 3.07 17.05
C VAL A 97 -6.68 2.53 16.00
N ARG A 98 -6.23 1.68 15.08
CA ARG A 98 -7.08 1.05 14.07
C ARG A 98 -8.21 0.25 14.68
N ARG A 99 -7.90 -0.56 15.70
CA ARG A 99 -8.91 -1.35 16.44
C ARG A 99 -9.95 -0.44 17.11
N SER A 100 -9.50 0.64 17.74
CA SER A 100 -10.37 1.61 18.38
C SER A 100 -11.30 2.30 17.38
N ILE A 101 -10.77 2.75 16.24
CA ILE A 101 -11.57 3.40 15.19
C ILE A 101 -12.59 2.41 14.61
N THR A 102 -12.19 1.20 14.29
CA THR A 102 -13.09 0.17 13.74
C THR A 102 -14.23 -0.13 14.70
N LYS A 103 -13.92 -0.29 16.00
CA LYS A 103 -14.91 -0.58 17.04
C LYS A 103 -15.92 0.56 17.23
N ASN A 104 -15.45 1.80 17.17
CA ASN A 104 -16.27 2.97 17.51
C ASN A 104 -16.74 3.76 16.27
N ARG A 105 -16.51 3.25 15.07
CA ARG A 105 -16.79 3.95 13.81
C ARG A 105 -18.22 4.47 13.70
N ARG A 106 -19.20 3.63 14.08
CA ARG A 106 -20.63 4.00 14.06
C ARG A 106 -20.90 5.15 15.02
N HIS A 107 -20.30 5.11 16.21
CA HIS A 107 -20.44 6.18 17.20
C HIS A 107 -19.88 7.50 16.67
N TRP A 108 -18.64 7.52 16.16
CA TRP A 108 -18.03 8.73 15.64
C TRP A 108 -18.73 9.29 14.39
N SER A 109 -19.23 8.42 13.52
CA SER A 109 -19.94 8.84 12.31
C SER A 109 -21.35 9.37 12.59
N SER A 110 -21.94 9.11 13.74
CA SER A 110 -23.27 9.63 14.13
C SER A 110 -23.22 11.06 14.69
N HIS A 111 -22.03 11.55 15.09
CA HIS A 111 -21.90 12.94 15.57
C HIS A 111 -22.21 13.91 14.42
N THR A 112 -23.01 14.93 14.69
CA THR A 112 -23.27 15.99 13.72
C THR A 112 -21.98 16.73 13.40
N LEU A 113 -21.75 16.97 12.13
CA LEU A 113 -20.67 17.88 11.71
C LEU A 113 -21.20 19.31 11.83
N ASP A 114 -20.29 20.22 12.19
CA ASP A 114 -20.62 21.65 12.18
C ASP A 114 -21.03 22.10 10.78
N ASP A 115 -21.94 23.08 10.68
CA ASP A 115 -22.45 23.59 9.41
C ASP A 115 -21.36 24.12 8.46
N ASN A 116 -20.20 24.45 9.03
CA ASN A 116 -19.01 24.90 8.27
C ASN A 116 -18.23 23.76 7.60
N VAL A 117 -18.48 22.50 7.97
CA VAL A 117 -17.76 21.32 7.45
C VAL A 117 -18.50 20.75 6.26
N GLN A 118 -18.15 21.21 5.06
CA GLN A 118 -18.66 20.66 3.81
C GLN A 118 -17.62 19.72 3.22
N MET A 119 -17.89 18.42 3.31
CA MET A 119 -17.00 17.41 2.73
C MET A 119 -17.07 17.45 1.20
N PRO A 120 -15.94 17.47 0.50
CA PRO A 120 -15.91 17.44 -0.96
C PRO A 120 -16.53 16.15 -1.52
N LYS A 121 -16.98 16.19 -2.78
CA LYS A 121 -17.45 15.00 -3.49
C LYS A 121 -16.28 14.07 -3.83
N LEU A 122 -16.57 12.79 -4.05
CA LEU A 122 -15.53 11.79 -4.41
C LEU A 122 -14.72 12.19 -5.65
N THR A 123 -15.34 12.88 -6.61
CA THR A 123 -14.69 13.29 -7.86
C THR A 123 -13.98 14.64 -7.78
N ASP A 124 -14.03 15.31 -6.65
CA ASP A 124 -13.48 16.66 -6.45
C ASP A 124 -12.10 16.57 -5.76
N GLU A 125 -11.08 16.18 -6.52
CA GLU A 125 -9.70 16.05 -6.03
C GLU A 125 -9.14 17.36 -5.50
N GLU A 126 -9.40 18.47 -6.19
CA GLU A 126 -8.94 19.79 -5.78
C GLU A 126 -9.64 20.26 -4.50
N GLY A 127 -10.92 19.97 -4.36
CA GLY A 127 -11.67 20.20 -3.14
C GLY A 127 -11.08 19.44 -1.95
N TRP A 128 -10.66 18.19 -2.15
CA TRP A 128 -10.00 17.40 -1.10
C TRP A 128 -8.63 17.94 -0.71
N LYS A 129 -7.81 18.39 -1.66
CA LYS A 129 -6.54 19.05 -1.37
C LYS A 129 -6.75 20.29 -0.48
N ARG A 130 -7.67 21.16 -0.87
CA ARG A 130 -8.00 22.37 -0.09
C ARG A 130 -8.60 22.02 1.27
N PHE A 131 -9.47 21.05 1.34
CA PHE A 131 -10.08 20.60 2.59
C PHE A 131 -9.04 20.06 3.58
N CYS A 132 -8.12 19.22 3.13
CA CYS A 132 -7.11 18.59 3.98
C CYS A 132 -5.96 19.54 4.36
N LEU A 133 -5.50 20.35 3.41
CA LEU A 133 -4.28 21.15 3.55
C LEU A 133 -4.55 22.62 3.85
N GLY A 134 -5.75 23.10 3.50
CA GLY A 134 -6.12 24.52 3.56
C GLY A 134 -5.64 25.32 2.35
N GLU A 135 -6.31 26.44 2.10
CA GLU A 135 -6.02 27.28 0.95
C GLU A 135 -4.61 27.87 0.98
N LYS A 136 -4.09 28.21 2.18
CA LYS A 136 -2.73 28.77 2.32
C LYS A 136 -1.66 27.81 1.82
N VAL A 137 -1.74 26.52 2.22
CA VAL A 137 -0.78 25.48 1.79
C VAL A 137 -1.00 25.13 0.32
N TYR A 138 -2.25 25.00 -0.09
CA TYR A 138 -2.60 24.67 -1.47
C TYR A 138 -2.11 25.70 -2.48
N LEU A 139 -2.21 27.00 -2.15
CA LEU A 139 -1.76 28.12 -3.01
C LEU A 139 -0.25 28.43 -2.88
N GLY A 140 0.50 27.68 -2.05
CA GLY A 140 1.93 27.91 -1.85
C GLY A 140 2.28 29.20 -1.10
N THR A 141 1.30 29.84 -0.46
CA THR A 141 1.47 31.09 0.29
C THR A 141 1.98 30.87 1.72
N THR A 142 2.88 29.93 1.91
CA THR A 142 3.51 29.63 3.23
C THR A 142 4.52 30.68 3.67
N SER A 143 4.76 31.72 2.88
CA SER A 143 5.69 32.80 3.22
C SER A 143 5.03 33.77 4.22
N GLY A 144 5.40 33.64 5.49
CA GLY A 144 5.11 34.64 6.52
C GLY A 144 4.05 34.24 7.56
N LEU A 145 4.38 33.26 8.41
CA LEU A 145 3.81 33.24 9.76
C LEU A 145 4.52 34.31 10.60
N THR A 146 4.22 35.58 10.36
CA THR A 146 4.39 36.58 11.40
C THR A 146 3.28 36.38 12.40
N ALA A 147 3.67 36.03 13.61
CA ALA A 147 2.82 35.91 14.78
C ALA A 147 2.28 37.30 15.16
N ALA A 148 1.24 37.77 14.52
CA ALA A 148 0.47 38.95 14.93
C ALA A 148 -0.76 39.15 14.02
N GLU A 149 -1.74 38.25 14.09
CA GLU A 149 -3.13 38.64 13.89
C GLU A 149 -3.94 37.66 14.77
N GLU A 150 -4.38 38.19 15.91
CA GLU A 150 -5.37 37.57 16.79
C GLU A 150 -6.70 37.51 16.04
N GLU A 151 -6.88 36.48 15.23
CA GLU A 151 -8.19 36.09 14.70
C GLU A 151 -8.91 35.27 15.77
N PRO A 152 -10.08 35.69 16.27
CA PRO A 152 -10.76 35.02 17.40
C PRO A 152 -11.40 33.67 17.02
N ALA A 153 -11.31 33.23 15.79
CA ALA A 153 -11.79 31.92 15.36
C ALA A 153 -10.85 31.32 14.33
N LEU A 154 -10.45 30.05 14.57
CA LEU A 154 -9.60 29.29 13.66
C LEU A 154 -10.38 29.00 12.36
N ASP A 155 -10.01 29.68 11.27
CA ASP A 155 -10.62 29.48 9.96
C ASP A 155 -10.04 28.22 9.29
N TYR A 156 -10.72 27.08 9.46
CA TYR A 156 -10.30 25.79 8.89
C TYR A 156 -10.25 25.79 7.35
N ARG A 157 -10.94 26.71 6.65
CA ARG A 157 -10.82 26.80 5.20
C ARG A 157 -9.44 27.30 4.79
N LYS A 158 -8.86 28.22 5.56
CA LYS A 158 -7.50 28.75 5.32
C LYS A 158 -6.41 27.77 5.74
N VAL A 159 -6.58 27.07 6.86
CA VAL A 159 -5.55 26.23 7.52
C VAL A 159 -5.68 24.75 7.17
N GLY A 160 -6.82 24.32 6.67
CA GLY A 160 -7.19 22.93 6.44
C GLY A 160 -7.92 22.30 7.64
N PHE A 161 -8.88 21.45 7.35
CA PHE A 161 -9.59 20.70 8.39
C PHE A 161 -8.68 19.60 8.94
N PRO A 162 -8.52 19.50 10.28
CA PRO A 162 -7.87 18.34 10.85
C PRO A 162 -8.69 17.07 10.60
N PRO A 163 -8.03 15.88 10.55
CA PRO A 163 -8.73 14.61 10.37
C PRO A 163 -9.46 14.18 11.64
N PHE A 164 -10.52 14.92 12.00
CA PHE A 164 -11.36 14.61 13.14
C PHE A 164 -12.00 13.22 13.01
N LEU A 165 -12.20 12.53 14.12
CA LEU A 165 -12.83 11.21 14.15
C LEU A 165 -14.22 11.22 13.51
N SER A 166 -15.00 12.29 13.71
CA SER A 166 -16.30 12.50 13.07
C SER A 166 -16.22 12.61 11.54
N ILE A 167 -15.13 13.09 10.99
CA ILE A 167 -14.89 13.19 9.54
C ILE A 167 -14.40 11.86 9.01
N VAL A 168 -13.27 11.33 9.52
CA VAL A 168 -12.63 10.15 8.96
C VAL A 168 -13.49 8.89 9.10
N SER A 169 -14.33 8.79 10.13
CA SER A 169 -15.24 7.67 10.32
C SER A 169 -16.37 7.61 9.27
N ARG A 170 -16.63 8.69 8.56
CA ARG A 170 -17.63 8.76 7.47
C ARG A 170 -17.07 8.36 6.11
N LEU A 171 -15.74 8.37 5.96
CA LEU A 171 -15.11 8.03 4.69
C LEU A 171 -15.28 6.53 4.39
N ASN A 172 -15.86 6.18 3.24
CA ASN A 172 -15.84 4.82 2.74
C ASN A 172 -14.47 4.48 2.12
N GLN A 173 -14.20 3.21 1.83
CA GLN A 173 -12.89 2.79 1.31
C GLN A 173 -12.52 3.46 -0.02
N SER A 174 -13.48 3.65 -0.91
CA SER A 174 -13.22 4.34 -2.18
C SER A 174 -12.75 5.78 -1.95
N THR A 175 -13.36 6.50 -0.99
CA THR A 175 -12.94 7.85 -0.63
C THR A 175 -11.58 7.84 0.06
N VAL A 176 -11.33 6.90 0.98
CA VAL A 176 -10.02 6.76 1.64
C VAL A 176 -8.91 6.56 0.63
N LEU A 177 -9.10 5.64 -0.32
CA LEU A 177 -8.11 5.34 -1.37
C LEU A 177 -7.88 6.55 -2.28
N MET A 178 -8.95 7.19 -2.75
CA MET A 178 -8.85 8.36 -3.63
C MET A 178 -8.15 9.53 -2.93
N VAL A 179 -8.55 9.89 -1.70
CA VAL A 179 -7.93 11.00 -0.96
C VAL A 179 -6.48 10.69 -0.64
N LEU A 180 -6.16 9.44 -0.30
CA LEU A 180 -4.79 9.00 -0.06
C LEU A 180 -3.92 9.20 -1.31
N ASP A 181 -4.41 8.75 -2.47
CA ASP A 181 -3.70 8.86 -3.74
C ASP A 181 -3.49 10.33 -4.15
N VAL A 182 -4.52 11.15 -4.04
CA VAL A 182 -4.47 12.59 -4.32
C VAL A 182 -3.44 13.31 -3.43
N LEU A 183 -3.41 13.00 -2.13
CA LEU A 183 -2.45 13.61 -1.22
C LEU A 183 -1.02 13.11 -1.42
N ILE A 184 -0.84 11.83 -1.79
CA ILE A 184 0.48 11.29 -2.13
C ILE A 184 0.99 11.93 -3.43
N SER A 185 0.16 12.03 -4.46
CA SER A 185 0.52 12.68 -5.72
C SER A 185 0.88 14.16 -5.51
N TRP A 186 0.12 14.87 -4.70
CA TRP A 186 0.45 16.24 -4.34
C TRP A 186 1.82 16.33 -3.62
N PHE A 187 2.11 15.38 -2.73
CA PHE A 187 3.34 15.32 -1.95
C PHE A 187 4.59 15.01 -2.79
N GLU A 188 4.45 14.40 -3.95
CA GLU A 188 5.60 14.14 -4.84
C GLU A 188 6.26 15.43 -5.31
N GLU A 189 5.48 16.50 -5.51
CA GLU A 189 5.95 17.79 -6.04
C GLU A 189 6.13 18.86 -4.95
N GLN A 190 5.54 18.67 -3.78
CA GLN A 190 5.47 19.67 -2.72
C GLN A 190 6.27 19.26 -1.47
N GLU A 191 6.43 20.22 -0.57
CA GLU A 191 7.10 20.01 0.71
C GLU A 191 6.19 19.29 1.73
N PHE A 192 6.82 18.64 2.70
CA PHE A 192 6.10 18.01 3.80
C PHE A 192 5.60 19.06 4.79
N VAL A 193 4.30 19.11 5.00
CA VAL A 193 3.65 20.00 5.96
C VAL A 193 2.93 19.18 7.04
N PRO A 194 2.78 19.71 8.27
CA PRO A 194 2.15 18.97 9.38
C PRO A 194 0.71 18.52 9.09
N GLN A 195 -0.06 19.33 8.33
CA GLN A 195 -1.43 18.97 7.92
C GLN A 195 -1.44 17.70 7.08
N LEU A 196 -0.53 17.62 6.11
CA LEU A 196 -0.39 16.44 5.26
C LEU A 196 -0.07 15.19 6.10
N GLY A 197 0.92 15.27 6.99
CA GLY A 197 1.31 14.15 7.84
C GLY A 197 0.15 13.61 8.68
N ARG A 198 -0.66 14.50 9.26
CA ARG A 198 -1.86 14.13 10.02
C ARG A 198 -2.91 13.41 9.16
N TRP A 199 -3.17 13.91 7.97
CA TRP A 199 -4.13 13.28 7.05
C TRP A 199 -3.63 11.95 6.51
N LEU A 200 -2.37 11.86 6.10
CA LEU A 200 -1.78 10.59 5.66
C LEU A 200 -1.87 9.51 6.75
N TYR A 201 -1.52 9.87 8.00
CA TYR A 201 -1.65 8.96 9.13
C TYR A 201 -3.11 8.50 9.32
N ALA A 202 -4.07 9.43 9.33
CA ALA A 202 -5.48 9.12 9.52
C ALA A 202 -6.06 8.25 8.41
N LEU A 203 -5.69 8.51 7.16
CA LEU A 203 -6.10 7.69 6.01
C LEU A 203 -5.51 6.28 6.07
N LEU A 204 -4.22 6.14 6.44
CA LEU A 204 -3.61 4.84 6.66
C LEU A 204 -4.29 4.06 7.78
N VAL A 205 -4.75 4.74 8.84
CA VAL A 205 -5.55 4.11 9.90
C VAL A 205 -6.87 3.57 9.37
N CYS A 206 -7.53 4.28 8.45
CA CYS A 206 -8.82 3.91 7.86
C CYS A 206 -8.70 2.92 6.69
N LEU A 207 -7.51 2.69 6.17
CA LEU A 207 -7.26 1.82 5.03
C LEU A 207 -7.48 0.35 5.40
N GLU A 208 -8.42 -0.34 4.73
CA GLU A 208 -8.78 -1.73 5.03
C GLU A 208 -7.77 -2.72 4.43
N LYS A 209 -7.57 -3.85 5.10
CA LYS A 209 -6.80 -5.00 4.58
C LYS A 209 -7.77 -6.12 4.15
N PRO A 210 -7.43 -6.89 3.09
CA PRO A 210 -6.22 -6.86 2.29
C PRO A 210 -6.16 -5.64 1.36
N LEU A 211 -4.95 -5.12 1.12
CA LEU A 211 -4.76 -3.98 0.22
C LEU A 211 -4.90 -4.39 -1.24
N LEU A 212 -5.53 -3.52 -2.03
CA LEU A 212 -5.50 -3.63 -3.49
C LEU A 212 -4.11 -3.29 -4.04
N PRO A 213 -3.72 -3.81 -5.21
CA PRO A 213 -2.41 -3.54 -5.82
C PRO A 213 -2.11 -2.05 -5.98
N GLU A 214 -3.11 -1.25 -6.34
CA GLU A 214 -3.01 0.20 -6.49
C GLU A 214 -2.64 0.86 -5.15
N ALA A 215 -3.34 0.49 -4.08
CA ALA A 215 -3.07 0.99 -2.73
C ALA A 215 -1.66 0.60 -2.26
N HIS A 216 -1.21 -0.63 -2.56
CA HIS A 216 0.16 -1.06 -2.30
C HIS A 216 1.18 -0.18 -3.01
N SER A 217 0.92 0.17 -4.27
CA SER A 217 1.79 1.04 -5.06
C SER A 217 1.85 2.45 -4.47
N SER A 218 0.69 3.05 -4.17
CA SER A 218 0.59 4.41 -3.64
C SER A 218 1.30 4.56 -2.28
N ILE A 219 1.06 3.64 -1.33
CA ILE A 219 1.76 3.74 -0.03
C ILE A 219 3.26 3.45 -0.14
N ARG A 220 3.68 2.69 -1.16
CA ARG A 220 5.09 2.49 -1.45
C ARG A 220 5.77 3.76 -1.95
N GLN A 221 5.09 4.52 -2.83
CA GLN A 221 5.54 5.84 -3.28
C GLN A 221 5.65 6.80 -2.09
N LEU A 222 4.64 6.82 -1.20
CA LEU A 222 4.68 7.60 0.03
C LEU A 222 5.94 7.33 0.85
N ALA A 223 6.25 6.06 1.15
CA ALA A 223 7.43 5.72 1.94
C ALA A 223 8.73 6.14 1.26
N ARG A 224 8.83 5.97 -0.05
CA ARG A 224 10.00 6.39 -0.85
C ARG A 224 10.17 7.91 -0.82
N ARG A 225 9.09 8.67 -0.98
CA ARG A 225 9.14 10.13 -0.91
C ARG A 225 9.54 10.61 0.49
N CYS A 226 8.97 10.01 1.54
CA CYS A 226 9.39 10.28 2.92
C CYS A 226 10.88 10.01 3.14
N ALA A 227 11.40 8.87 2.65
CA ALA A 227 12.81 8.52 2.77
C ALA A 227 13.73 9.47 1.98
N GLN A 228 13.30 9.90 0.80
CA GLN A 228 14.00 10.90 0.01
C GLN A 228 14.11 12.23 0.76
N LEU A 229 13.01 12.73 1.29
CA LEU A 229 13.02 13.98 2.08
C LEU A 229 13.86 13.83 3.34
N ARG A 230 13.74 12.70 4.05
CA ARG A 230 14.56 12.43 5.23
C ARG A 230 16.06 12.47 4.91
N SER A 231 16.47 11.96 3.75
CA SER A 231 17.88 12.00 3.34
C SER A 231 18.40 13.39 3.02
N MET A 232 17.51 14.38 2.84
CA MET A 232 17.84 15.78 2.56
C MET A 232 17.77 16.68 3.81
N LEU A 233 17.42 16.13 4.98
CA LEU A 233 17.36 16.91 6.21
C LEU A 233 18.77 17.17 6.71
N ASP A 234 19.04 18.40 7.13
CA ASP A 234 20.34 18.85 7.63
C ASP A 234 20.54 18.55 9.13
N SER A 235 19.46 18.39 9.89
CA SER A 235 19.49 18.20 11.34
C SER A 235 18.58 17.07 11.80
N GLN A 236 19.03 16.34 12.84
CA GLN A 236 18.21 15.35 13.54
C GLN A 236 17.09 16.00 14.40
N GLU A 237 17.18 17.29 14.65
CA GLU A 237 16.19 18.07 15.39
C GLU A 237 15.10 18.65 14.48
N ASP A 238 15.13 18.34 13.17
CA ASP A 238 14.10 18.80 12.23
C ASP A 238 12.72 18.23 12.64
N GLU A 239 11.75 19.13 12.80
CA GLU A 239 10.39 18.81 13.24
C GLU A 239 9.68 17.79 12.33
N ARG A 240 10.11 17.68 11.07
CA ARG A 240 9.55 16.73 10.09
C ARG A 240 10.03 15.30 10.31
N LEU A 241 11.24 15.12 10.88
CA LEU A 241 11.90 13.82 10.99
C LEU A 241 11.05 12.75 11.70
N PRO A 242 10.42 13.00 12.86
CA PRO A 242 9.59 12.00 13.52
C PRO A 242 8.39 11.54 12.67
N ALA A 243 7.76 12.48 11.96
CA ALA A 243 6.61 12.18 11.11
C ALA A 243 7.02 11.36 9.87
N LEU A 244 8.13 11.70 9.23
CA LEU A 244 8.68 10.94 8.10
C LEU A 244 9.05 9.51 8.53
N ASN A 245 9.74 9.37 9.66
CA ASN A 245 10.08 8.07 10.23
C ASN A 245 8.86 7.23 10.57
N LEU A 246 7.81 7.85 11.10
CA LEU A 246 6.55 7.17 11.41
C LEU A 246 5.89 6.62 10.13
N LEU A 247 5.74 7.42 9.09
CA LEU A 247 5.12 7.00 7.85
C LEU A 247 5.91 5.87 7.16
N ILE A 248 7.25 5.98 7.11
CA ILE A 248 8.12 4.91 6.59
C ILE A 248 7.93 3.62 7.40
N CYS A 249 7.98 3.72 8.73
CA CYS A 249 7.80 2.58 9.63
C CYS A 249 6.45 1.87 9.41
N LEU A 250 5.35 2.63 9.32
CA LEU A 250 4.02 2.06 9.12
C LEU A 250 3.90 1.34 7.77
N VAL A 251 4.37 1.93 6.69
CA VAL A 251 4.35 1.30 5.38
C VAL A 251 5.23 0.04 5.36
N ALA A 252 6.43 0.14 5.90
CA ALA A 252 7.40 -0.95 5.87
C ALA A 252 7.00 -2.11 6.78
N ARG A 253 6.58 -1.83 8.03
CA ARG A 253 6.35 -2.87 9.04
C ARG A 253 4.89 -3.28 9.17
N TYR A 254 3.96 -2.31 9.25
CA TYR A 254 2.54 -2.64 9.43
C TYR A 254 1.89 -3.12 8.12
N PHE A 255 2.21 -2.47 6.99
CA PHE A 255 1.72 -2.87 5.67
C PHE A 255 2.66 -3.84 4.93
N GLU A 256 3.64 -4.42 5.64
CA GLU A 256 4.46 -5.57 5.21
C GLU A 256 5.34 -5.32 3.99
N GLN A 257 5.67 -4.06 3.69
CA GLN A 257 6.63 -3.73 2.64
C GLN A 257 8.06 -3.70 3.22
N ASN A 258 8.53 -4.85 3.68
CA ASN A 258 9.74 -5.00 4.49
C ASN A 258 11.03 -4.56 3.80
N ASP A 259 11.05 -4.54 2.48
CA ASP A 259 12.19 -4.04 1.68
C ASP A 259 12.39 -2.51 1.81
N LEU A 260 11.38 -1.79 2.32
CA LEU A 260 11.47 -0.35 2.59
C LEU A 260 11.85 -0.03 4.04
N ALA A 261 11.95 -1.06 4.89
CA ALA A 261 12.24 -0.87 6.31
C ALA A 261 13.68 -0.39 6.55
N ASP A 262 13.82 0.53 7.50
CA ASP A 262 15.11 0.85 8.06
C ASP A 262 15.71 -0.41 8.73
N GLN A 263 16.93 -0.77 8.34
CA GLN A 263 17.69 -1.87 8.90
C GLN A 263 18.55 -1.36 10.04
N GLU A 264 18.75 -2.18 11.06
CA GLU A 264 19.77 -1.86 12.06
C GLU A 264 21.14 -1.83 11.37
N LEU A 265 21.85 -0.74 11.54
CA LEU A 265 23.28 -0.71 11.23
C LEU A 265 23.92 -1.79 12.09
N LYS A 266 24.36 -2.88 11.48
CA LYS A 266 25.24 -3.84 12.15
C LYS A 266 26.49 -3.05 12.53
N THR A 267 26.56 -2.66 13.80
CA THR A 267 27.82 -2.18 14.39
C THR A 267 28.81 -3.36 14.33
N SER A 268 29.75 -3.25 13.38
CA SER A 268 30.86 -4.19 13.22
C SER A 268 31.80 -4.04 14.39
#